data_5d82ea7857c7646bcca45ccb80c78933
#
_entry.id   5d82ea7857c7646bcca45ccb80c78933
#
_cell.length_a   1.000
_cell.length_b   1.000
_cell.length_c   1.000
_cell.angle_alpha   90.00
_cell.angle_beta   90.00
_cell.angle_gamma   90.00
#
_symmetry.space_group_name_H-M   'P 1'
#
loop_
_entity.id
_entity.type
_entity.pdbx_description
1 polymer ?
#
loop_
_entity_poly.entity_id
_entity_poly.type
_entity_poly.pdbx_seq_one_letter_code
_entity_poly.pdbx_strand_id
1 'polypeptide(L)'
;MSIDILTTINHDRKIFKGKYIYPVVSRRAGGLSLGINLNTNSACNWQCIYCEVPNLVRGKPDLINLQELEIELDYWLDQIVNKSFLNQYTENKTEFKDIAFSGNGEPTACKQFKEVIAILVKKMNEYKLNKIITIRLITNGSYMSNSIVQEALSLINNFSHEVWFKIDQVNEEGVKTINQVNLSKANVKKNLEAALKNSPTIIQTCLFKIDKKLPSKEALKEYIDFLKAYEDKIKAIHLYSLARPSEQSSKNKLARLTKSELEALSSKIKVLNIPIQIFS
;
A
#
# COMPACT_ATOMS: atom_id res chain seq x y z
N MET A 1 11.40 -22.18 22.70
CA MET A 1 10.76 -20.95 22.23
C MET A 1 9.95 -21.31 21.01
N SER A 2 8.62 -21.05 21.01
CA SER A 2 7.79 -21.24 19.82
C SER A 2 8.29 -20.29 18.73
N ILE A 3 8.64 -20.82 17.59
CA ILE A 3 9.00 -20.02 16.43
C ILE A 3 7.69 -19.41 15.92
N ASP A 4 7.56 -18.08 16.00
CA ASP A 4 6.38 -17.37 15.48
C ASP A 4 6.42 -17.42 13.94
N ILE A 5 5.58 -18.29 13.38
CA ILE A 5 5.43 -18.42 11.93
C ILE A 5 4.64 -17.22 11.40
N LEU A 6 5.19 -16.56 10.39
CA LEU A 6 4.51 -15.50 9.66
C LEU A 6 3.34 -16.06 8.86
N THR A 7 2.18 -15.46 9.05
CA THR A 7 0.95 -15.82 8.32
C THR A 7 0.31 -14.59 7.71
N THR A 8 -0.66 -14.77 6.83
CA THR A 8 -1.43 -13.68 6.24
C THR A 8 -2.31 -12.92 7.26
N ILE A 9 -2.44 -13.43 8.48
CA ILE A 9 -3.25 -12.85 9.56
C ILE A 9 -2.35 -12.16 10.60
N ASN A 10 -1.15 -12.70 10.84
CA ASN A 10 -0.20 -12.11 11.78
C ASN A 10 0.73 -11.14 11.06
N HIS A 11 0.48 -9.85 11.25
CA HIS A 11 1.30 -8.76 10.72
C HIS A 11 1.98 -7.97 11.86
N ASP A 12 2.24 -8.62 13.00
CA ASP A 12 2.93 -7.96 14.11
C ASP A 12 4.38 -7.65 13.73
N ARG A 13 4.64 -6.38 13.45
CA ARG A 13 5.95 -5.86 13.08
C ARG A 13 6.97 -5.93 14.22
N LYS A 14 6.52 -6.09 15.46
CA LYS A 14 7.37 -6.14 16.64
C LYS A 14 8.09 -7.48 16.80
N ILE A 15 7.63 -8.53 16.14
CA ILE A 15 8.23 -9.87 16.22
C ILE A 15 9.73 -9.84 15.87
N PHE A 16 10.13 -8.98 14.92
CA PHE A 16 11.49 -8.95 14.40
C PHE A 16 12.29 -7.68 14.75
N LYS A 17 11.81 -6.85 15.68
CA LYS A 17 12.51 -5.68 16.24
C LYS A 17 13.05 -4.65 15.23
N GLY A 18 12.65 -4.69 13.96
CA GLY A 18 13.03 -3.67 12.97
C GLY A 18 12.26 -2.35 13.19
N LYS A 19 12.93 -1.23 12.99
CA LYS A 19 12.33 0.10 13.04
C LYS A 19 11.73 0.50 11.69
N TYR A 20 12.48 0.26 10.63
CA TYR A 20 12.13 0.62 9.27
C TYR A 20 11.72 -0.57 8.42
N ILE A 21 12.35 -1.72 8.60
CA ILE A 21 12.21 -2.89 7.72
C ILE A 21 11.53 -4.03 8.49
N TYR A 22 10.53 -4.65 7.87
CA TYR A 22 9.78 -5.73 8.47
C TYR A 22 9.26 -6.74 7.44
N PRO A 23 9.43 -8.04 7.66
CA PRO A 23 8.87 -9.08 6.80
C PRO A 23 7.39 -9.33 7.15
N VAL A 24 6.56 -9.55 6.13
CA VAL A 24 5.15 -9.97 6.29
C VAL A 24 4.75 -10.92 5.17
N VAL A 25 3.86 -11.87 5.46
CA VAL A 25 3.20 -12.66 4.40
C VAL A 25 2.00 -11.89 3.90
N SER A 26 2.08 -11.38 2.67
CA SER A 26 1.08 -10.52 2.07
C SER A 26 0.09 -11.31 1.22
N ARG A 27 -1.20 -11.27 1.55
CA ARG A 27 -2.27 -11.86 0.73
C ARG A 27 -2.32 -11.26 -0.68
N ARG A 28 -2.13 -9.95 -0.79
CA ARG A 28 -2.19 -9.23 -2.07
C ARG A 28 -0.95 -9.44 -2.93
N ALA A 29 0.21 -9.62 -2.32
CA ALA A 29 1.44 -9.94 -3.03
C ALA A 29 1.54 -11.44 -3.38
N GLY A 30 0.83 -12.29 -2.66
CA GLY A 30 0.87 -13.75 -2.84
C GLY A 30 2.16 -14.40 -2.32
N GLY A 31 2.75 -13.88 -1.26
CA GLY A 31 3.98 -14.40 -0.67
C GLY A 31 4.61 -13.46 0.35
N LEU A 32 5.89 -13.66 0.64
CA LEU A 32 6.64 -12.78 1.52
C LEU A 32 6.84 -11.41 0.88
N SER A 33 6.49 -10.38 1.62
CA SER A 33 6.73 -8.97 1.31
C SER A 33 7.67 -8.39 2.36
N LEU A 34 8.73 -7.70 1.93
CA LEU A 34 9.58 -6.96 2.83
C LEU A 34 9.11 -5.50 2.88
N GLY A 35 8.46 -5.12 3.96
CA GLY A 35 7.89 -3.78 4.14
C GLY A 35 8.95 -2.76 4.53
N ILE A 36 8.89 -1.56 3.94
CA ILE A 36 9.68 -0.38 4.32
C ILE A 36 8.72 0.64 4.92
N ASN A 37 8.84 0.87 6.24
CA ASN A 37 8.03 1.83 6.99
C ASN A 37 8.80 3.14 7.18
N LEU A 38 8.40 4.19 6.46
CA LEU A 38 8.98 5.52 6.58
C LEU A 38 8.25 6.43 7.59
N ASN A 39 7.17 5.93 8.21
CA ASN A 39 6.34 6.67 9.15
C ASN A 39 6.44 6.05 10.56
N THR A 40 7.65 5.99 11.11
CA THR A 40 7.92 5.33 12.40
C THR A 40 7.23 6.00 13.58
N ASN A 41 6.89 7.29 13.44
CA ASN A 41 6.11 8.07 14.39
C ASN A 41 4.59 7.92 14.23
N SER A 42 4.11 6.98 13.40
CA SER A 42 2.69 6.78 13.07
C SER A 42 1.98 8.05 12.55
N ALA A 43 2.71 8.96 11.90
CA ALA A 43 2.14 10.16 11.32
C ALA A 43 1.73 9.92 9.85
N CYS A 44 0.50 10.32 9.51
CA CYS A 44 0.00 10.32 8.14
C CYS A 44 -0.69 11.65 7.82
N ASN A 45 -0.62 12.09 6.58
CA ASN A 45 -1.35 13.28 6.14
C ASN A 45 -2.87 13.02 5.97
N TRP A 46 -3.32 11.74 6.00
CA TRP A 46 -4.72 11.32 6.06
C TRP A 46 -5.04 10.65 7.40
N GLN A 47 -6.33 10.56 7.74
CA GLN A 47 -6.84 9.83 8.91
C GLN A 47 -8.02 8.92 8.50
N CYS A 48 -7.78 8.03 7.54
CA CYS A 48 -8.83 7.13 7.05
C CYS A 48 -9.53 6.42 8.20
N ILE A 49 -10.87 6.46 8.22
CA ILE A 49 -11.67 5.90 9.32
C ILE A 49 -11.47 4.38 9.53
N TYR A 50 -10.96 3.68 8.51
CA TYR A 50 -10.68 2.25 8.52
C TYR A 50 -9.18 1.92 8.77
N CYS A 51 -8.35 2.92 9.10
CA CYS A 51 -6.92 2.70 9.27
C CYS A 51 -6.62 1.78 10.46
N GLU A 52 -5.78 0.77 10.21
CA GLU A 52 -5.34 -0.22 11.19
C GLU A 52 -4.09 0.21 11.98
N VAL A 53 -3.58 1.43 11.74
CA VAL A 53 -2.42 1.95 12.46
C VAL A 53 -2.85 2.45 13.82
N PRO A 54 -2.31 1.87 14.91
CA PRO A 54 -2.62 2.33 16.25
C PRO A 54 -1.98 3.69 16.51
N ASN A 55 -2.66 4.52 17.30
CA ASN A 55 -2.18 5.85 17.68
C ASN A 55 -1.79 6.73 16.49
N LEU A 56 -2.50 6.58 15.36
CA LEU A 56 -2.27 7.39 14.17
C LEU A 56 -2.45 8.88 14.48
N VAL A 57 -1.44 9.68 14.16
CA VAL A 57 -1.50 11.13 14.27
C VAL A 57 -1.49 11.79 12.90
N ARG A 58 -2.20 12.92 12.76
CA ARG A 58 -2.13 13.71 11.53
C ARG A 58 -0.81 14.46 11.48
N GLY A 59 -0.04 14.24 10.42
CA GLY A 59 1.27 14.90 10.31
C GLY A 59 2.15 14.37 9.21
N LYS A 60 3.43 14.65 9.35
CA LYS A 60 4.49 14.18 8.46
C LYS A 60 5.39 13.20 9.20
N PRO A 61 6.03 12.25 8.50
CA PRO A 61 7.04 11.40 9.10
C PRO A 61 8.24 12.21 9.61
N ASP A 62 8.89 11.67 10.63
CA ASP A 62 10.18 12.18 11.09
C ASP A 62 11.28 11.95 10.04
N LEU A 63 12.43 12.56 10.24
CA LEU A 63 13.59 12.28 9.40
C LEU A 63 14.05 10.84 9.62
N ILE A 64 14.43 10.20 8.53
CA ILE A 64 14.92 8.82 8.52
C ILE A 64 16.42 8.82 8.85
N ASN A 65 16.84 7.95 9.75
CA ASN A 65 18.25 7.60 9.85
C ASN A 65 18.58 6.64 8.70
N LEU A 66 19.14 7.20 7.63
CA LEU A 66 19.42 6.46 6.39
C LEU A 66 20.43 5.33 6.60
N GLN A 67 21.40 5.52 7.49
CA GLN A 67 22.38 4.46 7.81
C GLN A 67 21.71 3.28 8.55
N GLU A 68 20.86 3.57 9.54
CA GLU A 68 20.11 2.55 10.25
C GLU A 68 19.17 1.78 9.31
N LEU A 69 18.47 2.50 8.42
CA LEU A 69 17.61 1.88 7.40
C LEU A 69 18.41 0.99 6.45
N GLU A 70 19.57 1.43 5.98
CA GLU A 70 20.43 0.64 5.09
C GLU A 70 20.92 -0.64 5.77
N ILE A 71 21.32 -0.56 7.04
CA ILE A 71 21.76 -1.73 7.85
C ILE A 71 20.58 -2.72 8.03
N GLU A 72 19.39 -2.24 8.38
CA GLU A 72 18.21 -3.10 8.51
C GLU A 72 17.84 -3.78 7.19
N LEU A 73 17.86 -3.01 6.08
CA LEU A 73 17.54 -3.54 4.75
C LEU A 73 18.54 -4.61 4.33
N ASP A 74 19.83 -4.37 4.53
CA ASP A 74 20.90 -5.33 4.24
C ASP A 74 20.74 -6.62 5.05
N TYR A 75 20.52 -6.48 6.36
CA TYR A 75 20.26 -7.62 7.23
C TYR A 75 19.10 -8.48 6.74
N TRP A 76 17.96 -7.87 6.42
CA TRP A 76 16.78 -8.62 5.99
C TRP A 76 16.95 -9.26 4.62
N LEU A 77 17.61 -8.58 3.68
CA LEU A 77 17.89 -9.16 2.38
C LEU A 77 18.84 -10.36 2.51
N ASP A 78 19.86 -10.27 3.35
CA ASP A 78 20.75 -11.40 3.63
C ASP A 78 20.01 -12.60 4.25
N GLN A 79 19.13 -12.35 5.25
CA GLN A 79 18.31 -13.41 5.86
C GLN A 79 17.40 -14.11 4.84
N ILE A 80 16.78 -13.36 3.94
CA ILE A 80 15.79 -13.87 2.97
C ILE A 80 16.47 -14.55 1.77
N VAL A 81 17.53 -13.95 1.23
CA VAL A 81 18.18 -14.37 -0.01
C VAL A 81 19.22 -15.44 0.23
N ASN A 82 20.10 -15.26 1.23
CA ASN A 82 21.27 -16.11 1.45
C ASN A 82 21.07 -17.13 2.57
N LYS A 83 20.05 -16.93 3.43
CA LYS A 83 19.80 -17.82 4.57
C LYS A 83 18.43 -18.47 4.47
N SER A 84 18.11 -19.31 5.42
CA SER A 84 16.90 -20.14 5.40
C SER A 84 15.67 -19.46 6.02
N PHE A 85 15.60 -18.12 6.04
CA PHE A 85 14.50 -17.38 6.68
C PHE A 85 13.12 -17.84 6.22
N LEU A 86 12.91 -17.97 4.90
CA LEU A 86 11.63 -18.42 4.34
C LEU A 86 11.21 -19.79 4.88
N ASN A 87 12.17 -20.73 4.96
CA ASN A 87 11.89 -22.08 5.43
C ASN A 87 11.63 -22.16 6.95
N GLN A 88 12.19 -21.22 7.71
CA GLN A 88 12.10 -21.22 9.18
C GLN A 88 10.88 -20.49 9.71
N TYR A 89 10.46 -19.40 9.04
CA TYR A 89 9.49 -18.45 9.55
C TYR A 89 8.24 -18.28 8.69
N THR A 90 8.12 -19.01 7.59
CA THR A 90 6.92 -18.98 6.75
C THR A 90 6.39 -20.38 6.49
N GLU A 91 5.12 -20.46 6.08
CA GLU A 91 4.54 -21.73 5.63
C GLU A 91 5.23 -22.23 4.35
N ASN A 92 5.22 -23.55 4.13
CA ASN A 92 5.87 -24.20 3.00
C ASN A 92 5.52 -23.54 1.66
N LYS A 93 6.56 -23.32 0.82
CA LYS A 93 6.48 -22.71 -0.52
C LYS A 93 6.15 -21.20 -0.54
N THR A 94 6.31 -20.50 0.55
CA THR A 94 6.24 -19.02 0.51
C THR A 94 7.45 -18.50 -0.26
N GLU A 95 7.21 -17.71 -1.30
CA GLU A 95 8.25 -17.08 -2.10
C GLU A 95 8.41 -15.61 -1.73
N PHE A 96 9.62 -15.09 -1.84
CA PHE A 96 9.86 -13.64 -1.74
C PHE A 96 9.32 -12.95 -3.00
N LYS A 97 8.33 -12.06 -2.84
CA LYS A 97 7.58 -11.48 -3.96
C LYS A 97 7.91 -10.02 -4.20
N ASP A 98 8.05 -9.24 -3.14
CA ASP A 98 8.23 -7.80 -3.28
C ASP A 98 8.95 -7.14 -2.10
N ILE A 99 9.41 -5.91 -2.38
CA ILE A 99 9.78 -4.94 -1.37
C ILE A 99 8.78 -3.79 -1.47
N ALA A 100 8.01 -3.57 -0.39
CA ALA A 100 6.87 -2.66 -0.41
C ALA A 100 7.08 -1.44 0.50
N PHE A 101 7.05 -0.24 -0.09
CA PHE A 101 6.89 0.99 0.69
C PHE A 101 5.47 1.01 1.26
N SER A 102 5.37 0.66 2.52
CA SER A 102 4.11 0.56 3.27
C SER A 102 4.40 0.77 4.75
N GLY A 103 3.38 0.99 5.55
CA GLY A 103 3.67 1.13 6.99
C GLY A 103 2.62 1.93 7.72
N ASN A 104 3.08 2.80 8.60
CA ASN A 104 2.23 3.54 9.54
C ASN A 104 1.75 4.89 8.99
N GLY A 105 1.86 5.14 7.68
CA GLY A 105 1.42 6.40 7.08
C GLY A 105 1.68 6.46 5.57
N GLU A 106 1.80 7.66 5.03
CA GLU A 106 2.07 7.90 3.62
C GLU A 106 3.58 7.95 3.35
N PRO A 107 4.15 6.98 2.62
CA PRO A 107 5.60 6.93 2.41
C PRO A 107 6.14 8.10 1.59
N THR A 108 5.36 8.61 0.62
CA THR A 108 5.79 9.76 -0.22
C THR A 108 5.77 11.10 0.51
N ALA A 109 5.26 11.14 1.76
CA ALA A 109 5.39 12.30 2.64
C ALA A 109 6.78 12.43 3.27
N CYS A 110 7.60 11.39 3.20
CA CYS A 110 8.97 11.39 3.70
C CYS A 110 9.85 12.32 2.87
N LYS A 111 10.52 13.27 3.51
CA LYS A 111 11.41 14.22 2.82
C LYS A 111 12.60 13.53 2.15
N GLN A 112 13.05 12.41 2.70
CA GLN A 112 14.19 11.62 2.24
C GLN A 112 13.75 10.43 1.36
N PHE A 113 12.55 10.50 0.76
CA PHE A 113 12.01 9.40 -0.05
C PHE A 113 12.93 9.03 -1.21
N LYS A 114 13.54 10.02 -1.88
CA LYS A 114 14.48 9.80 -2.98
C LYS A 114 15.76 9.09 -2.53
N GLU A 115 16.32 9.51 -1.39
CA GLU A 115 17.51 8.90 -0.81
C GLU A 115 17.25 7.45 -0.40
N VAL A 116 16.08 7.17 0.19
CA VAL A 116 15.68 5.79 0.54
C VAL A 116 15.52 4.92 -0.71
N ILE A 117 14.92 5.44 -1.77
CA ILE A 117 14.86 4.73 -3.08
C ILE A 117 16.26 4.46 -3.61
N ALA A 118 17.19 5.41 -3.52
CA ALA A 118 18.57 5.21 -3.97
C ALA A 118 19.29 4.10 -3.18
N ILE A 119 19.10 4.04 -1.86
CA ILE A 119 19.59 2.93 -1.02
C ILE A 119 18.98 1.60 -1.47
N LEU A 120 17.66 1.55 -1.68
CA LEU A 120 16.99 0.35 -2.15
C LEU A 120 17.56 -0.14 -3.49
N VAL A 121 17.73 0.77 -4.46
CA VAL A 121 18.30 0.45 -5.78
C VAL A 121 19.71 -0.13 -5.65
N LYS A 122 20.56 0.46 -4.81
CA LYS A 122 21.90 -0.06 -4.50
C LYS A 122 21.81 -1.50 -4.00
N LYS A 123 20.99 -1.75 -2.98
CA LYS A 123 20.82 -3.08 -2.38
C LYS A 123 20.20 -4.10 -3.34
N MET A 124 19.21 -3.71 -4.13
CA MET A 124 18.62 -4.57 -5.17
C MET A 124 19.66 -5.03 -6.20
N ASN A 125 20.61 -4.17 -6.56
CA ASN A 125 21.73 -4.53 -7.44
C ASN A 125 22.73 -5.47 -6.76
N GLU A 126 23.13 -5.17 -5.52
CA GLU A 126 24.06 -5.99 -4.73
C GLU A 126 23.54 -7.44 -4.58
N TYR A 127 22.24 -7.62 -4.29
CA TYR A 127 21.59 -8.92 -4.15
C TYR A 127 21.04 -9.51 -5.47
N LYS A 128 21.27 -8.85 -6.62
CA LYS A 128 20.83 -9.30 -7.97
C LYS A 128 19.33 -9.55 -8.09
N LEU A 129 18.51 -8.69 -7.47
CA LEU A 129 17.07 -8.83 -7.37
C LEU A 129 16.27 -8.08 -8.45
N ASN A 130 16.93 -7.38 -9.37
CA ASN A 130 16.36 -6.35 -10.27
C ASN A 130 15.14 -6.81 -11.09
N LYS A 131 15.10 -8.07 -11.52
CA LYS A 131 14.00 -8.64 -12.34
C LYS A 131 13.23 -9.73 -11.62
N ILE A 132 13.63 -10.06 -10.41
CA ILE A 132 13.08 -11.17 -9.63
C ILE A 132 12.02 -10.64 -8.67
N ILE A 133 12.30 -9.50 -8.03
CA ILE A 133 11.47 -8.91 -6.98
C ILE A 133 10.86 -7.61 -7.49
N THR A 134 9.58 -7.40 -7.19
CA THR A 134 8.85 -6.17 -7.55
C THR A 134 8.98 -5.13 -6.44
N ILE A 135 9.35 -3.90 -6.78
CA ILE A 135 9.27 -2.75 -5.86
C ILE A 135 7.84 -2.23 -5.89
N ARG A 136 7.17 -2.15 -4.75
CA ARG A 136 5.80 -1.64 -4.64
C ARG A 136 5.73 -0.38 -3.79
N LEU A 137 5.12 0.66 -4.35
CA LEU A 137 4.77 1.86 -3.61
C LEU A 137 3.27 1.83 -3.30
N ILE A 138 2.91 1.62 -2.02
CA ILE A 138 1.52 1.70 -1.55
C ILE A 138 1.30 3.11 -1.02
N THR A 139 0.50 3.90 -1.74
CA THR A 139 0.37 5.34 -1.48
C THR A 139 -1.08 5.80 -1.51
N ASN A 140 -1.40 6.80 -0.70
CA ASN A 140 -2.64 7.55 -0.81
C ASN A 140 -2.64 8.57 -1.97
N GLY A 141 -1.53 8.68 -2.66
CA GLY A 141 -1.37 9.47 -3.87
C GLY A 141 -1.14 10.96 -3.66
N SER A 142 -1.23 11.48 -2.44
CA SER A 142 -1.22 12.93 -2.19
C SER A 142 0.00 13.68 -2.74
N TYR A 143 1.14 13.00 -2.86
CA TYR A 143 2.39 13.62 -3.29
C TYR A 143 2.92 13.10 -4.62
N MET A 144 2.12 12.32 -5.36
CA MET A 144 2.58 11.71 -6.61
C MET A 144 3.00 12.72 -7.67
N SER A 145 2.38 13.90 -7.72
CA SER A 145 2.79 14.99 -8.65
C SER A 145 3.98 15.82 -8.17
N ASN A 146 4.56 15.52 -7.00
CA ASN A 146 5.76 16.22 -6.50
C ASN A 146 7.00 15.77 -7.31
N SER A 147 7.86 16.73 -7.70
CA SER A 147 9.08 16.45 -8.49
C SER A 147 10.01 15.47 -7.79
N ILE A 148 10.23 15.60 -6.48
CA ILE A 148 11.09 14.69 -5.71
C ILE A 148 10.57 13.26 -5.78
N VAL A 149 9.24 13.05 -5.69
CA VAL A 149 8.64 11.72 -5.81
C VAL A 149 8.79 11.17 -7.22
N GLN A 150 8.60 12.00 -8.26
CA GLN A 150 8.78 11.61 -9.66
C GLN A 150 10.24 11.29 -9.97
N GLU A 151 11.20 12.07 -9.45
CA GLU A 151 12.63 11.78 -9.56
C GLU A 151 12.99 10.46 -8.86
N ALA A 152 12.45 10.22 -7.66
CA ALA A 152 12.65 8.97 -6.94
C ALA A 152 12.14 7.77 -7.75
N LEU A 153 10.93 7.85 -8.32
CA LEU A 153 10.37 6.78 -9.16
C LEU A 153 11.19 6.56 -10.44
N SER A 154 11.80 7.60 -11.00
CA SER A 154 12.67 7.45 -12.18
C SER A 154 13.90 6.56 -11.91
N LEU A 155 14.38 6.48 -10.67
CA LEU A 155 15.51 5.62 -10.29
C LEU A 155 15.17 4.12 -10.40
N ILE A 156 13.90 3.77 -10.35
CA ILE A 156 13.42 2.36 -10.40
C ILE A 156 12.81 1.96 -11.74
N ASN A 157 12.89 2.81 -12.78
CA ASN A 157 12.30 2.51 -14.09
C ASN A 157 12.85 1.22 -14.74
N ASN A 158 14.10 0.86 -14.44
CA ASN A 158 14.74 -0.37 -14.94
C ASN A 158 14.47 -1.61 -14.05
N PHE A 159 13.71 -1.45 -12.97
CA PHE A 159 13.31 -2.52 -12.06
C PHE A 159 11.85 -2.90 -12.30
N SER A 160 11.49 -4.13 -11.94
CA SER A 160 10.06 -4.46 -11.79
C SER A 160 9.48 -3.58 -10.69
N HIS A 161 8.51 -2.73 -11.00
CA HIS A 161 7.89 -1.85 -10.02
C HIS A 161 6.40 -1.62 -10.30
N GLU A 162 5.65 -1.26 -9.26
CA GLU A 162 4.23 -0.93 -9.31
C GLU A 162 3.89 0.17 -8.31
N VAL A 163 3.00 1.07 -8.71
CA VAL A 163 2.34 2.00 -7.78
C VAL A 163 0.96 1.46 -7.45
N TRP A 164 0.70 1.20 -6.18
CA TRP A 164 -0.61 0.85 -5.63
C TRP A 164 -1.27 2.11 -5.08
N PHE A 165 -2.07 2.74 -5.93
CA PHE A 165 -2.65 4.05 -5.68
C PHE A 165 -4.04 3.92 -5.04
N LYS A 166 -4.23 4.49 -3.85
CA LYS A 166 -5.51 4.41 -3.13
C LYS A 166 -6.54 5.40 -3.68
N ILE A 167 -7.69 4.84 -4.07
CA ILE A 167 -8.91 5.60 -4.38
C ILE A 167 -10.08 4.87 -3.73
N ASP A 168 -10.53 5.33 -2.57
CA ASP A 168 -11.70 4.77 -1.87
C ASP A 168 -12.97 5.53 -2.28
N GLN A 169 -12.84 6.83 -2.53
CA GLN A 169 -13.87 7.75 -3.00
C GLN A 169 -13.25 8.79 -3.94
N VAL A 170 -14.07 9.41 -4.78
CA VAL A 170 -13.64 10.43 -5.73
C VAL A 170 -14.31 11.79 -5.54
N ASN A 171 -15.48 11.84 -4.89
CA ASN A 171 -16.11 13.11 -4.51
C ASN A 171 -15.56 13.63 -3.19
N GLU A 172 -15.58 14.95 -3.03
CA GLU A 172 -14.95 15.62 -1.88
C GLU A 172 -15.61 15.23 -0.54
N GLU A 173 -16.92 15.03 -0.51
CA GLU A 173 -17.66 14.63 0.68
C GLU A 173 -17.29 13.19 1.11
N GLY A 174 -17.24 12.26 0.17
CA GLY A 174 -16.84 10.88 0.40
C GLY A 174 -15.39 10.79 0.87
N VAL A 175 -14.47 11.53 0.23
CA VAL A 175 -13.06 11.61 0.64
C VAL A 175 -12.95 12.20 2.05
N LYS A 176 -13.69 13.28 2.34
CA LYS A 176 -13.73 13.88 3.68
C LYS A 176 -14.29 12.91 4.72
N THR A 177 -15.32 12.16 4.38
CA THR A 177 -15.97 11.19 5.28
C THR A 177 -15.08 9.99 5.55
N ILE A 178 -14.50 9.38 4.52
CA ILE A 178 -13.74 8.12 4.63
C ILE A 178 -12.27 8.36 4.93
N ASN A 179 -11.64 9.27 4.21
CA ASN A 179 -10.19 9.50 4.31
C ASN A 179 -9.84 10.65 5.26
N GLN A 180 -10.85 11.37 5.77
CA GLN A 180 -10.73 12.48 6.73
C GLN A 180 -9.76 13.57 6.24
N VAL A 181 -9.81 13.89 4.95
CA VAL A 181 -8.95 14.90 4.32
C VAL A 181 -9.75 15.74 3.34
N ASN A 182 -9.41 17.02 3.23
CA ASN A 182 -9.96 17.90 2.20
C ASN A 182 -9.11 17.74 0.92
N LEU A 183 -9.61 16.97 -0.01
CA LEU A 183 -8.93 16.69 -1.27
C LEU A 183 -9.91 16.83 -2.43
N SER A 184 -9.65 17.78 -3.33
CA SER A 184 -10.49 17.98 -4.50
C SER A 184 -10.30 16.87 -5.54
N LYS A 185 -11.34 16.59 -6.32
CA LYS A 185 -11.29 15.66 -7.45
C LYS A 185 -10.17 16.03 -8.45
N ALA A 186 -9.91 17.34 -8.64
CA ALA A 186 -8.83 17.81 -9.50
C ALA A 186 -7.44 17.39 -8.97
N ASN A 187 -7.23 17.42 -7.64
CA ASN A 187 -5.99 16.95 -7.04
C ASN A 187 -5.83 15.42 -7.14
N VAL A 188 -6.90 14.65 -6.94
CA VAL A 188 -6.87 13.19 -7.18
C VAL A 188 -6.49 12.91 -8.62
N LYS A 189 -7.12 13.59 -9.58
CA LYS A 189 -6.83 13.49 -11.02
C LYS A 189 -5.35 13.77 -11.31
N LYS A 190 -4.85 14.94 -10.89
CA LYS A 190 -3.45 15.36 -11.11
C LYS A 190 -2.44 14.32 -10.60
N ASN A 191 -2.67 13.80 -9.39
CA ASN A 191 -1.76 12.83 -8.78
C ASN A 191 -1.87 11.44 -9.44
N LEU A 192 -3.07 11.01 -9.84
CA LEU A 192 -3.25 9.76 -10.58
C LEU A 192 -2.55 9.84 -11.95
N GLU A 193 -2.71 10.93 -12.68
CA GLU A 193 -2.04 11.15 -13.97
C GLU A 193 -0.51 11.12 -13.83
N ALA A 194 0.02 11.68 -12.73
CA ALA A 194 1.44 11.62 -12.44
C ALA A 194 1.94 10.18 -12.14
N ALA A 195 1.14 9.36 -11.47
CA ALA A 195 1.44 7.95 -11.25
C ALA A 195 1.42 7.16 -12.57
N LEU A 196 0.34 7.31 -13.35
CA LEU A 196 0.13 6.60 -14.62
C LEU A 196 1.19 6.94 -15.69
N LYS A 197 1.80 8.12 -15.61
CA LYS A 197 2.81 8.57 -16.58
C LYS A 197 4.09 7.74 -16.53
N ASN A 198 4.52 7.36 -15.31
CA ASN A 198 5.86 6.84 -15.09
C ASN A 198 5.88 5.45 -14.42
N SER A 199 4.71 4.88 -14.07
CA SER A 199 4.69 3.59 -13.36
C SER A 199 3.46 2.76 -13.72
N PRO A 200 3.59 1.42 -13.83
CA PRO A 200 2.45 0.54 -13.83
C PRO A 200 1.62 0.76 -12.56
N THR A 201 0.40 1.29 -12.72
CA THR A 201 -0.42 1.73 -11.59
C THR A 201 -1.62 0.82 -11.38
N ILE A 202 -1.80 0.35 -10.15
CA ILE A 202 -2.93 -0.45 -9.69
C ILE A 202 -3.75 0.39 -8.72
N ILE A 203 -5.04 0.49 -8.96
CA ILE A 203 -5.96 1.19 -8.04
C ILE A 203 -6.29 0.28 -6.86
N GLN A 204 -6.13 0.79 -5.65
CA GLN A 204 -6.45 0.09 -4.41
C GLN A 204 -7.69 0.71 -3.78
N THR A 205 -8.77 -0.07 -3.66
CA THR A 205 -10.05 0.42 -3.14
C THR A 205 -10.50 -0.44 -1.97
N CYS A 206 -10.63 0.17 -0.80
CA CYS A 206 -11.18 -0.47 0.39
C CYS A 206 -12.69 -0.25 0.44
N LEU A 207 -13.46 -1.34 0.41
CA LEU A 207 -14.91 -1.33 0.47
C LEU A 207 -15.37 -1.95 1.79
N PHE A 208 -16.25 -1.25 2.51
CA PHE A 208 -16.77 -1.68 3.81
C PHE A 208 -18.14 -1.05 4.06
N LYS A 209 -18.83 -1.54 5.09
CA LYS A 209 -20.08 -0.93 5.55
C LYS A 209 -19.82 0.16 6.58
N ILE A 210 -20.60 1.22 6.51
CA ILE A 210 -20.69 2.24 7.56
C ILE A 210 -22.12 2.19 8.11
N ASP A 211 -22.28 2.02 9.43
CA ASP A 211 -23.58 1.86 10.09
C ASP A 211 -24.44 0.80 9.39
N LYS A 212 -23.83 -0.36 9.08
CA LYS A 212 -24.43 -1.52 8.37
C LYS A 212 -24.83 -1.25 6.91
N LYS A 213 -24.58 -0.04 6.35
CA LYS A 213 -24.92 0.30 4.97
C LYS A 213 -23.75 0.04 4.04
N LEU A 214 -24.02 -0.50 2.87
CA LEU A 214 -23.07 -0.64 1.76
C LEU A 214 -22.72 0.73 1.18
N PRO A 215 -21.60 0.85 0.44
CA PRO A 215 -21.33 2.02 -0.38
C PRO A 215 -22.53 2.39 -1.26
N SER A 216 -22.85 3.67 -1.37
CA SER A 216 -24.03 4.12 -2.13
C SER A 216 -23.85 3.85 -3.62
N LYS A 217 -24.98 3.77 -4.35
CA LYS A 217 -24.96 3.59 -5.82
C LYS A 217 -24.33 4.80 -6.50
N GLU A 218 -24.57 5.98 -5.97
CA GLU A 218 -24.05 7.25 -6.46
C GLU A 218 -22.53 7.31 -6.32
N ALA A 219 -22.00 6.99 -5.14
CA ALA A 219 -20.55 6.92 -4.90
C ALA A 219 -19.86 5.91 -5.82
N LEU A 220 -20.48 4.74 -6.02
CA LEU A 220 -19.97 3.73 -6.94
C LEU A 220 -20.01 4.20 -8.41
N LYS A 221 -21.08 4.90 -8.81
CA LYS A 221 -21.18 5.47 -10.15
C LYS A 221 -20.09 6.52 -10.39
N GLU A 222 -19.90 7.45 -9.46
CA GLU A 222 -18.86 8.47 -9.55
C GLU A 222 -17.45 7.88 -9.63
N TYR A 223 -17.19 6.81 -8.87
CA TYR A 223 -15.95 6.06 -8.93
C TYR A 223 -15.71 5.45 -10.32
N ILE A 224 -16.74 4.81 -10.89
CA ILE A 224 -16.69 4.22 -12.22
C ILE A 224 -16.47 5.31 -13.28
N ASP A 225 -17.27 6.38 -13.26
CA ASP A 225 -17.18 7.49 -14.20
C ASP A 225 -15.79 8.15 -14.15
N PHE A 226 -15.18 8.25 -12.97
CA PHE A 226 -13.83 8.79 -12.81
C PHE A 226 -12.77 7.89 -13.43
N LEU A 227 -12.80 6.58 -13.16
CA LEU A 227 -11.80 5.65 -13.66
C LEU A 227 -11.95 5.34 -15.15
N LYS A 228 -13.16 5.51 -15.72
CA LYS A 228 -13.43 5.33 -17.15
C LYS A 228 -12.47 6.10 -18.04
N ALA A 229 -12.08 7.31 -17.62
CA ALA A 229 -11.14 8.14 -18.37
C ALA A 229 -9.70 7.59 -18.43
N TYR A 230 -9.40 6.52 -17.68
CA TYR A 230 -8.06 5.96 -17.52
C TYR A 230 -8.02 4.45 -17.75
N GLU A 231 -9.10 3.86 -18.28
CA GLU A 231 -9.21 2.40 -18.37
C GLU A 231 -8.08 1.74 -19.19
N ASP A 232 -7.56 2.44 -20.21
CA ASP A 232 -6.44 1.96 -21.02
C ASP A 232 -5.07 2.09 -20.36
N LYS A 233 -4.98 2.81 -19.24
CA LYS A 233 -3.72 3.13 -18.54
C LYS A 233 -3.58 2.43 -17.20
N ILE A 234 -4.69 2.09 -16.57
CA ILE A 234 -4.71 1.41 -15.26
C ILE A 234 -4.41 -0.07 -15.48
N LYS A 235 -3.38 -0.57 -14.79
CA LYS A 235 -2.97 -1.97 -14.88
C LYS A 235 -4.01 -2.94 -14.31
N ALA A 236 -4.61 -2.61 -13.17
CA ALA A 236 -5.63 -3.40 -12.47
C ALA A 236 -6.33 -2.58 -11.39
N ILE A 237 -7.45 -3.11 -10.89
CA ILE A 237 -8.11 -2.63 -9.67
C ILE A 237 -8.07 -3.76 -8.63
N HIS A 238 -7.52 -3.46 -7.45
CA HIS A 238 -7.56 -4.33 -6.29
C HIS A 238 -8.71 -3.89 -5.37
N LEU A 239 -9.76 -4.69 -5.29
CA LEU A 239 -10.88 -4.49 -4.38
C LEU A 239 -10.67 -5.35 -3.12
N TYR A 240 -10.73 -4.75 -1.97
CA TYR A 240 -10.59 -5.47 -0.71
C TYR A 240 -11.52 -4.88 0.36
N SER A 241 -11.77 -5.67 1.39
CA SER A 241 -12.49 -5.20 2.57
C SER A 241 -11.59 -5.22 3.79
N LEU A 242 -12.11 -4.76 4.93
CA LEU A 242 -11.38 -4.71 6.18
C LEU A 242 -10.77 -6.08 6.52
N ALA A 243 -9.46 -6.13 6.65
CA ALA A 243 -8.76 -7.35 7.05
C ALA A 243 -8.82 -7.55 8.57
N ARG A 244 -8.72 -6.45 9.30
CA ARG A 244 -8.74 -6.35 10.77
C ARG A 244 -9.63 -5.17 11.18
N PRO A 245 -10.04 -5.10 12.45
CA PRO A 245 -10.72 -3.92 12.98
C PRO A 245 -9.89 -2.65 12.78
N SER A 246 -10.55 -1.53 12.54
CA SER A 246 -9.91 -0.23 12.55
C SER A 246 -9.42 0.14 13.95
N GLU A 247 -8.30 0.84 14.03
CA GLU A 247 -7.79 1.43 15.28
C GLU A 247 -8.27 2.88 15.50
N GLN A 248 -9.16 3.37 14.62
CA GLN A 248 -9.67 4.74 14.69
C GLN A 248 -10.98 4.83 15.49
N SER A 249 -11.36 6.05 15.89
CA SER A 249 -12.57 6.29 16.70
C SER A 249 -13.87 5.77 16.07
N SER A 250 -13.91 5.65 14.76
CA SER A 250 -15.08 5.16 14.00
C SER A 250 -15.21 3.64 13.95
N LYS A 251 -14.30 2.87 14.56
CA LYS A 251 -14.23 1.41 14.44
C LYS A 251 -15.56 0.68 14.65
N ASN A 252 -16.36 1.12 15.61
CA ASN A 252 -17.65 0.47 15.95
C ASN A 252 -18.75 0.69 14.89
N LYS A 253 -18.56 1.63 13.95
CA LYS A 253 -19.48 1.90 12.83
C LYS A 253 -19.14 1.12 11.58
N LEU A 254 -17.94 0.53 11.55
CA LEU A 254 -17.41 -0.12 10.36
C LEU A 254 -17.63 -1.63 10.44
N ALA A 255 -18.02 -2.21 9.30
CA ALA A 255 -18.12 -3.66 9.18
C ALA A 255 -17.53 -4.13 7.85
N ARG A 256 -16.83 -5.26 7.90
CA ARG A 256 -16.30 -5.96 6.74
C ARG A 256 -17.43 -6.37 5.79
N LEU A 257 -17.18 -6.34 4.50
CA LEU A 257 -18.04 -6.97 3.51
C LEU A 257 -17.86 -8.48 3.53
N THR A 258 -18.94 -9.20 3.32
CA THR A 258 -18.87 -10.62 2.98
C THR A 258 -18.26 -10.80 1.58
N LYS A 259 -17.81 -12.01 1.28
CA LYS A 259 -17.27 -12.33 -0.06
C LYS A 259 -18.32 -12.06 -1.15
N SER A 260 -19.57 -12.47 -0.94
CA SER A 260 -20.67 -12.25 -1.89
C SER A 260 -20.98 -10.76 -2.11
N GLU A 261 -20.96 -9.95 -1.06
CA GLU A 261 -21.15 -8.49 -1.19
C GLU A 261 -20.02 -7.83 -1.97
N LEU A 262 -18.78 -8.25 -1.71
CA LEU A 262 -17.61 -7.72 -2.44
C LEU A 262 -17.64 -8.13 -3.92
N GLU A 263 -18.05 -9.37 -4.21
CA GLU A 263 -18.24 -9.87 -5.59
C GLU A 263 -19.38 -9.12 -6.30
N ALA A 264 -20.48 -8.85 -5.62
CA ALA A 264 -21.59 -8.07 -6.18
C ALA A 264 -21.21 -6.62 -6.52
N LEU A 265 -20.39 -5.97 -5.68
CA LEU A 265 -19.84 -4.65 -5.98
C LEU A 265 -18.82 -4.70 -7.13
N SER A 266 -17.94 -5.71 -7.13
CA SER A 266 -17.00 -5.94 -8.22
C SER A 266 -17.70 -6.11 -9.57
N SER A 267 -18.81 -6.86 -9.61
CA SER A 267 -19.58 -7.06 -10.85
C SER A 267 -20.10 -5.74 -11.44
N LYS A 268 -20.42 -4.75 -10.61
CA LYS A 268 -20.81 -3.41 -11.08
C LYS A 268 -19.63 -2.63 -11.65
N ILE A 269 -18.42 -2.83 -11.10
CA ILE A 269 -17.20 -2.16 -11.56
C ILE A 269 -16.65 -2.78 -12.84
N LYS A 270 -16.98 -4.04 -13.15
CA LYS A 270 -16.56 -4.76 -14.37
C LYS A 270 -17.03 -4.10 -15.69
N VAL A 271 -17.89 -3.11 -15.64
CA VAL A 271 -18.21 -2.25 -16.83
C VAL A 271 -16.97 -1.46 -17.31
N LEU A 272 -15.98 -1.26 -16.43
CA LEU A 272 -14.65 -0.81 -16.82
C LEU A 272 -13.88 -1.99 -17.43
N ASN A 273 -13.21 -1.74 -18.54
CA ASN A 273 -12.35 -2.73 -19.18
C ASN A 273 -10.98 -2.83 -18.49
N ILE A 274 -10.99 -2.94 -17.16
CA ILE A 274 -9.79 -3.02 -16.29
C ILE A 274 -9.81 -4.35 -15.56
N PRO A 275 -8.71 -5.11 -15.51
CA PRO A 275 -8.61 -6.32 -14.68
C PRO A 275 -8.93 -6.04 -13.22
N ILE A 276 -9.82 -6.81 -12.59
CA ILE A 276 -10.19 -6.66 -11.18
C ILE A 276 -9.75 -7.88 -10.39
N GLN A 277 -9.04 -7.65 -9.30
CA GLN A 277 -8.68 -8.68 -8.32
C GLN A 277 -9.38 -8.38 -7.00
N ILE A 278 -9.96 -9.42 -6.39
CA ILE A 278 -10.72 -9.32 -5.14
C ILE A 278 -9.92 -10.02 -4.02
N PHE A 279 -9.78 -9.33 -2.88
CA PHE A 279 -9.13 -9.83 -1.69
C PHE A 279 -10.11 -9.77 -0.51
N SER A 280 -10.68 -10.90 -0.16
CA SER A 280 -11.65 -11.07 0.94
C SER A 280 -10.97 -11.54 2.23
#